data_6fe18da21e5d661e0641e983ed8da196
#
_entry.id   6fe18da21e5d661e0641e983ed8da196
#
_cell.length_a   1.000
_cell.length_b   1.000
_cell.length_c   1.000
_cell.angle_alpha   90.00
_cell.angle_beta   90.00
_cell.angle_gamma   90.00
#
_symmetry.space_group_name_H-M   'P 1'
#
loop_
_entity.id
_entity.type
_entity.pdbx_description
1 polymer ?
#
loop_
_entity_poly.entity_id
_entity_poly.type
_entity_poly.pdbx_seq_one_letter_code
_entity_poly.pdbx_strand_id
1 'polypeptide(L)'
;MNNPLEAVTQAVNSLVTALKLPDESAKANEVLGEMSFPQFSRLLPYRDYNQESGLFMNDTTMGFMLEAIPINGANESIVEALDHMLRTKLPRGVPFCIHLMSSQLVGDRIEYGLREFSWSGEQAERFNAITRAYYMNAAATQFPLPEGMNLPLTLRHYRVFISYCSPSKKKSRADILEMENLVKIIRASLQGASITTQTVDAQAFIDIVGEMINHNPDSLYPKRRQLDPYSDLNYQCVEDSFDLKVRADYLTLGLRENGRNSTARILNFHLARNPEIAFLWNMADNYSNLLNPELSISCPFILTLTLV
;
A
#
# COMPACT_ATOMS: atom_id res chain seq x y z
N MET A 1 37.68 28.17 -30.84
CA MET A 1 36.77 27.01 -30.95
C MET A 1 35.95 26.98 -29.67
N ASN A 2 34.71 27.47 -29.73
CA ASN A 2 33.87 27.55 -28.54
C ASN A 2 33.47 26.12 -28.14
N ASN A 3 33.71 25.78 -26.90
CA ASN A 3 33.42 24.47 -26.34
C ASN A 3 31.91 24.30 -26.31
N PRO A 4 31.32 23.27 -26.96
CA PRO A 4 29.85 23.09 -27.02
C PRO A 4 29.21 22.95 -25.64
N LEU A 5 29.96 22.51 -24.62
CA LEU A 5 29.54 22.48 -23.24
C LEU A 5 29.33 23.88 -22.63
N GLU A 6 30.15 24.88 -23.00
CA GLU A 6 29.97 26.24 -22.51
C GLU A 6 28.73 26.93 -23.11
N ALA A 7 28.41 26.62 -24.36
CA ALA A 7 27.21 27.14 -25.01
C ALA A 7 25.92 26.55 -24.37
N VAL A 8 25.92 25.28 -24.01
CA VAL A 8 24.80 24.65 -23.31
C VAL A 8 24.66 25.20 -21.90
N THR A 9 25.77 25.40 -21.17
CA THR A 9 25.74 25.98 -19.81
C THR A 9 25.25 27.42 -19.82
N GLN A 10 25.65 28.22 -20.81
CA GLN A 10 25.14 29.59 -21.00
C GLN A 10 23.65 29.63 -21.35
N ALA A 11 23.18 28.71 -22.20
CA ALA A 11 21.75 28.62 -22.53
C ALA A 11 20.90 28.24 -21.31
N VAL A 12 21.37 27.28 -20.49
CA VAL A 12 20.70 26.88 -19.25
C VAL A 12 20.67 28.00 -18.23
N ASN A 13 21.80 28.72 -18.04
CA ASN A 13 21.87 29.86 -17.11
C ASN A 13 20.97 31.02 -17.57
N SER A 14 20.88 31.27 -18.87
CA SER A 14 19.97 32.30 -19.39
C SER A 14 18.50 31.94 -19.18
N LEU A 15 18.18 30.68 -19.27
CA LEU A 15 16.83 30.15 -19.05
C LEU A 15 16.44 30.19 -17.56
N VAL A 16 17.38 29.88 -16.65
CA VAL A 16 17.22 30.01 -15.20
C VAL A 16 17.00 31.44 -14.80
N THR A 17 17.77 32.38 -15.38
CA THR A 17 17.62 33.82 -15.12
C THR A 17 16.30 34.35 -15.67
N ALA A 18 15.84 33.88 -16.83
CA ALA A 18 14.57 34.27 -17.42
C ALA A 18 13.36 33.79 -16.61
N LEU A 19 13.48 32.62 -15.96
CA LEU A 19 12.45 32.06 -15.09
C LEU A 19 12.47 32.60 -13.66
N LYS A 20 13.41 33.53 -13.32
CA LYS A 20 13.61 34.07 -11.95
C LYS A 20 13.76 32.98 -10.89
N LEU A 21 14.38 31.85 -11.23
CA LEU A 21 14.70 30.79 -10.28
C LEU A 21 15.90 31.23 -9.40
N PRO A 22 15.94 30.76 -8.12
CA PRO A 22 17.07 31.09 -7.24
C PRO A 22 18.40 30.61 -7.82
N ASP A 23 19.45 31.44 -7.65
CA ASP A 23 20.76 31.32 -8.27
C ASP A 23 21.64 30.19 -7.66
N GLU A 24 21.06 29.03 -7.38
CA GLU A 24 21.77 27.81 -6.99
C GLU A 24 21.78 26.85 -8.18
N SER A 25 22.80 26.95 -9.02
CA SER A 25 22.89 26.24 -10.31
C SER A 25 22.75 24.72 -10.20
N ALA A 26 23.22 24.07 -9.12
CA ALA A 26 23.08 22.65 -8.89
C ALA A 26 21.63 22.27 -8.55
N LYS A 27 20.99 23.01 -7.65
CA LYS A 27 19.58 22.80 -7.30
C LYS A 27 18.64 23.20 -8.42
N ALA A 28 18.99 24.24 -9.18
CA ALA A 28 18.20 24.65 -10.35
C ALA A 28 18.22 23.57 -11.46
N ASN A 29 19.35 22.90 -11.68
CA ASN A 29 19.44 21.80 -12.64
C ASN A 29 18.69 20.55 -12.16
N GLU A 30 18.69 20.28 -10.86
CA GLU A 30 17.90 19.22 -10.25
C GLU A 30 16.40 19.49 -10.40
N VAL A 31 15.96 20.70 -10.06
CA VAL A 31 14.56 21.14 -10.21
C VAL A 31 14.11 21.16 -11.66
N LEU A 32 14.96 21.63 -12.59
CA LEU A 32 14.65 21.60 -14.03
C LEU A 32 14.58 20.16 -14.56
N GLY A 33 15.43 19.27 -14.07
CA GLY A 33 15.38 17.84 -14.38
C GLY A 33 14.08 17.21 -13.89
N GLU A 34 13.66 17.53 -12.68
CA GLU A 34 12.40 17.07 -12.10
C GLU A 34 11.17 17.66 -12.80
N MET A 35 11.21 18.96 -13.17
CA MET A 35 10.12 19.60 -13.92
C MET A 35 10.00 19.06 -15.35
N SER A 36 11.11 18.62 -15.97
CA SER A 36 11.10 18.08 -17.32
C SER A 36 10.46 16.68 -17.39
N PHE A 37 10.64 15.88 -16.33
CA PHE A 37 10.11 14.53 -16.25
C PHE A 37 9.79 14.13 -14.79
N PRO A 38 8.77 14.72 -14.18
CA PRO A 38 8.39 14.37 -12.81
C PRO A 38 7.80 12.95 -12.81
N GLN A 39 8.65 11.95 -12.57
CA GLN A 39 8.23 10.57 -12.44
C GLN A 39 7.98 10.27 -10.96
N PHE A 40 6.72 10.03 -10.61
CA PHE A 40 6.33 9.64 -9.26
C PHE A 40 7.08 8.38 -8.79
N SER A 41 7.36 7.45 -9.69
CA SER A 41 8.14 6.24 -9.41
C SER A 41 9.50 6.53 -8.78
N ARG A 42 10.17 7.63 -9.11
CA ARG A 42 11.47 8.01 -8.52
C ARG A 42 11.40 8.35 -7.03
N LEU A 43 10.23 8.77 -6.53
CA LEU A 43 10.02 9.06 -5.12
C LEU A 43 9.86 7.78 -4.29
N LEU A 44 9.59 6.64 -4.93
CA LEU A 44 9.45 5.37 -4.25
C LEU A 44 10.82 4.77 -3.96
N PRO A 45 11.11 4.36 -2.70
CA PRO A 45 12.44 3.90 -2.29
C PRO A 45 12.77 2.48 -2.74
N TYR A 46 11.84 1.76 -3.34
CA TYR A 46 11.96 0.33 -3.67
C TYR A 46 12.87 0.12 -4.87
N ARG A 47 13.87 -0.75 -4.74
CA ARG A 47 14.82 -1.05 -5.83
C ARG A 47 14.76 -2.49 -6.24
N ASP A 48 15.12 -3.40 -5.37
CA ASP A 48 15.32 -4.79 -5.71
C ASP A 48 14.76 -5.74 -4.63
N TYR A 49 14.60 -6.99 -4.98
CA TYR A 49 14.19 -8.06 -4.08
C TYR A 49 15.15 -9.24 -4.18
N ASN A 50 15.77 -9.58 -3.07
CA ASN A 50 16.64 -10.73 -2.99
C ASN A 50 15.82 -11.99 -2.75
N GLN A 51 15.70 -12.85 -3.76
CA GLN A 51 14.92 -14.09 -3.71
C GLN A 51 15.46 -15.10 -2.68
N GLU A 52 16.77 -15.14 -2.44
CA GLU A 52 17.38 -16.09 -1.50
C GLU A 52 17.03 -15.75 -0.06
N SER A 53 17.13 -14.47 0.30
CA SER A 53 16.84 -14.00 1.65
C SER A 53 15.36 -13.61 1.89
N GLY A 54 14.59 -13.37 0.83
CA GLY A 54 13.22 -12.87 0.93
C GLY A 54 13.13 -11.42 1.38
N LEU A 55 14.16 -10.61 1.13
CA LEU A 55 14.27 -9.24 1.61
C LEU A 55 14.23 -8.22 0.48
N PHE A 56 13.57 -7.10 0.74
CA PHE A 56 13.58 -5.93 -0.14
C PHE A 56 14.80 -5.06 0.11
N MET A 57 15.46 -4.69 -0.97
CA MET A 57 16.62 -3.81 -0.99
C MET A 57 16.19 -2.43 -1.49
N ASN A 58 15.98 -1.51 -0.55
CA ASN A 58 15.60 -0.13 -0.85
C ASN A 58 16.84 0.75 -1.01
N ASP A 59 16.68 2.04 -1.29
CA ASP A 59 17.80 2.99 -1.44
C ASP A 59 18.74 2.98 -0.24
N THR A 60 18.21 3.24 0.94
CA THR A 60 18.98 3.41 2.18
C THR A 60 18.60 2.42 3.26
N THR A 61 17.61 1.57 3.00
CA THR A 61 17.07 0.60 3.95
C THR A 61 17.03 -0.78 3.34
N MET A 62 16.86 -1.78 4.20
CA MET A 62 16.58 -3.15 3.84
C MET A 62 15.47 -3.65 4.76
N GLY A 63 14.56 -4.46 4.22
CA GLY A 63 13.42 -4.89 5.01
C GLY A 63 12.64 -6.04 4.40
N PHE A 64 11.52 -6.35 5.02
CA PHE A 64 10.61 -7.41 4.58
C PHE A 64 9.17 -6.97 4.67
N MET A 65 8.33 -7.68 3.95
CA MET A 65 6.88 -7.55 4.02
C MET A 65 6.24 -8.94 4.16
N LEU A 66 5.34 -9.07 5.12
CA LEU A 66 4.55 -10.29 5.33
C LEU A 66 3.09 -9.97 5.12
N GLU A 67 2.35 -10.87 4.52
CA GLU A 67 0.89 -10.84 4.51
C GLU A 67 0.38 -11.78 5.60
N ALA A 68 -0.45 -11.26 6.52
CA ALA A 68 -1.06 -12.00 7.59
C ALA A 68 -2.51 -12.32 7.26
N ILE A 69 -2.94 -13.54 7.55
CA ILE A 69 -4.36 -13.90 7.43
C ILE A 69 -5.09 -13.32 8.65
N PRO A 70 -6.09 -12.43 8.43
CA PRO A 70 -6.86 -11.87 9.52
C PRO A 70 -7.56 -12.97 10.33
N ILE A 71 -7.47 -12.88 11.65
CA ILE A 71 -8.20 -13.78 12.56
C ILE A 71 -9.45 -13.08 13.09
N ASN A 72 -10.51 -13.87 13.32
CA ASN A 72 -11.73 -13.35 13.92
C ASN A 72 -11.67 -13.51 15.44
N GLY A 73 -11.65 -12.37 16.13
CA GLY A 73 -11.55 -12.33 17.58
C GLY A 73 -10.12 -12.50 18.09
N ALA A 74 -9.92 -12.12 19.33
CA ALA A 74 -8.68 -12.31 20.06
C ALA A 74 -9.01 -12.78 21.49
N ASN A 75 -8.21 -13.68 22.01
CA ASN A 75 -8.24 -14.08 23.40
C ASN A 75 -7.02 -13.46 24.12
N GLU A 76 -7.00 -13.55 25.44
CA GLU A 76 -5.94 -12.98 26.26
C GLU A 76 -4.56 -13.53 25.91
N SER A 77 -4.46 -14.84 25.59
CA SER A 77 -3.18 -15.44 25.23
C SER A 77 -2.60 -14.92 23.91
N ILE A 78 -3.45 -14.58 22.94
CA ILE A 78 -3.02 -13.92 21.68
C ILE A 78 -2.49 -12.51 21.97
N VAL A 79 -3.22 -11.76 22.81
CA VAL A 79 -2.81 -10.39 23.20
C VAL A 79 -1.46 -10.42 23.93
N GLU A 80 -1.29 -11.32 24.91
CA GLU A 80 -0.03 -11.49 25.62
C GLU A 80 1.14 -11.89 24.71
N ALA A 81 0.91 -12.83 23.78
CA ALA A 81 1.92 -13.25 22.81
C ALA A 81 2.37 -12.11 21.90
N LEU A 82 1.43 -11.29 21.42
CA LEU A 82 1.72 -10.12 20.61
C LEU A 82 2.42 -9.01 21.42
N ASP A 83 1.96 -8.72 22.63
CA ASP A 83 2.60 -7.75 23.52
C ASP A 83 4.04 -8.16 23.82
N HIS A 84 4.27 -9.42 24.16
CA HIS A 84 5.61 -9.95 24.36
C HIS A 84 6.49 -9.80 23.13
N MET A 85 5.98 -10.12 21.94
CA MET A 85 6.72 -9.95 20.68
C MET A 85 7.11 -8.49 20.46
N LEU A 86 6.16 -7.57 20.58
CA LEU A 86 6.37 -6.15 20.34
C LEU A 86 7.38 -5.53 21.32
N ARG A 87 7.35 -5.95 22.59
CA ARG A 87 8.25 -5.41 23.63
C ARG A 87 9.66 -6.00 23.64
N THR A 88 9.78 -7.29 23.25
CA THR A 88 11.05 -8.02 23.51
C THR A 88 11.77 -8.46 22.26
N LYS A 89 11.08 -8.58 21.10
CA LYS A 89 11.66 -9.15 19.89
C LYS A 89 11.97 -8.12 18.82
N LEU A 90 11.35 -6.95 18.89
CA LEU A 90 11.60 -5.89 17.92
C LEU A 90 12.77 -5.01 18.33
N PRO A 91 13.68 -4.65 17.42
CA PRO A 91 14.69 -3.64 17.67
C PRO A 91 14.05 -2.28 17.94
N ARG A 92 14.55 -1.57 18.95
CA ARG A 92 14.05 -0.25 19.33
C ARG A 92 14.50 0.83 18.34
N GLY A 93 13.64 1.82 18.12
CA GLY A 93 13.98 2.99 17.29
C GLY A 93 13.89 2.74 15.80
N VAL A 94 13.33 1.60 15.38
CA VAL A 94 13.07 1.29 13.96
C VAL A 94 11.59 1.01 13.79
N PRO A 95 10.92 1.67 12.83
CA PRO A 95 9.48 1.53 12.66
C PRO A 95 9.08 0.10 12.27
N PHE A 96 8.12 -0.45 13.01
CA PHE A 96 7.40 -1.66 12.66
C PHE A 96 5.98 -1.26 12.26
N CYS A 97 5.57 -1.58 11.05
CA CYS A 97 4.31 -1.12 10.50
C CYS A 97 3.34 -2.28 10.29
N ILE A 98 2.10 -2.07 10.70
CA ILE A 98 0.97 -2.95 10.41
C ILE A 98 -0.01 -2.17 9.54
N HIS A 99 -0.30 -2.70 8.35
CA HIS A 99 -1.17 -2.08 7.38
C HIS A 99 -2.45 -2.91 7.23
N LEU A 100 -3.60 -2.29 7.49
CA LEU A 100 -4.90 -2.85 7.15
C LEU A 100 -5.37 -2.21 5.85
N MET A 101 -5.48 -3.01 4.81
CA MET A 101 -5.95 -2.59 3.50
C MET A 101 -7.37 -3.09 3.27
N SER A 102 -8.26 -2.19 2.92
CA SER A 102 -9.61 -2.48 2.44
C SER A 102 -9.65 -2.29 0.93
N SER A 103 -9.64 -3.38 0.19
CA SER A 103 -9.63 -3.38 -1.27
C SER A 103 -11.02 -3.56 -1.85
N GLN A 104 -11.32 -2.84 -2.93
CA GLN A 104 -12.52 -3.07 -3.74
C GLN A 104 -12.35 -4.20 -4.76
N LEU A 105 -11.13 -4.69 -4.99
CA LEU A 105 -10.82 -5.69 -6.00
C LEU A 105 -11.18 -7.09 -5.50
N VAL A 106 -12.47 -7.39 -5.51
CA VAL A 106 -13.03 -8.64 -4.97
C VAL A 106 -13.43 -9.64 -6.07
N GLY A 107 -13.34 -9.24 -7.34
CA GLY A 107 -13.82 -10.05 -8.47
C GLY A 107 -13.24 -11.46 -8.48
N ASP A 108 -11.93 -11.62 -8.41
CA ASP A 108 -11.26 -12.92 -8.39
C ASP A 108 -11.71 -13.80 -7.20
N ARG A 109 -12.00 -13.17 -6.05
CA ARG A 109 -12.49 -13.88 -4.86
C ARG A 109 -13.90 -14.39 -5.02
N ILE A 110 -14.76 -13.60 -5.64
CA ILE A 110 -16.14 -14.00 -5.97
C ILE A 110 -16.09 -15.19 -6.95
N GLU A 111 -15.28 -15.08 -8.00
CA GLU A 111 -15.14 -16.16 -8.98
C GLU A 111 -14.58 -17.44 -8.36
N TYR A 112 -13.59 -17.33 -7.48
CA TYR A 112 -13.02 -18.46 -6.77
C TYR A 112 -14.07 -19.15 -5.87
N GLY A 113 -14.81 -18.37 -5.07
CA GLY A 113 -15.86 -18.90 -4.21
C GLY A 113 -16.99 -19.59 -4.98
N LEU A 114 -17.34 -19.06 -6.15
CA LEU A 114 -18.34 -19.71 -7.00
C LEU A 114 -17.87 -21.05 -7.61
N ARG A 115 -16.54 -21.22 -7.81
CA ARG A 115 -15.97 -22.49 -8.29
C ARG A 115 -16.13 -23.63 -7.31
N GLU A 116 -16.02 -23.37 -6.02
CA GLU A 116 -16.18 -24.39 -4.97
C GLU A 116 -17.60 -24.92 -4.88
N PHE A 117 -18.59 -24.09 -5.23
CA PHE A 117 -20.01 -24.45 -5.26
C PHE A 117 -20.50 -24.82 -6.65
N SER A 118 -19.61 -25.10 -7.60
CA SER A 118 -19.98 -25.42 -8.97
C SER A 118 -20.58 -26.83 -9.07
N TRP A 119 -21.89 -26.91 -8.96
CA TRP A 119 -22.64 -28.04 -9.47
C TRP A 119 -22.63 -27.97 -11.00
N SER A 120 -22.68 -29.10 -11.64
CA SER A 120 -22.77 -29.14 -13.09
C SER A 120 -24.24 -29.01 -13.55
N GLY A 121 -24.46 -28.25 -14.62
CA GLY A 121 -25.73 -28.14 -15.30
C GLY A 121 -26.31 -26.73 -15.34
N GLU A 122 -27.29 -26.53 -16.23
CA GLU A 122 -27.86 -25.21 -16.56
C GLU A 122 -28.43 -24.47 -15.33
N GLN A 123 -29.00 -25.17 -14.39
CA GLN A 123 -29.56 -24.55 -13.17
C GLN A 123 -28.45 -24.04 -12.25
N ALA A 124 -27.35 -24.79 -12.13
CA ALA A 124 -26.19 -24.35 -11.36
C ALA A 124 -25.53 -23.11 -11.96
N GLU A 125 -25.40 -23.07 -13.29
CA GLU A 125 -24.87 -21.89 -14.01
C GLU A 125 -25.77 -20.67 -13.83
N ARG A 126 -27.09 -20.82 -13.87
CA ARG A 126 -28.03 -19.72 -13.59
C ARG A 126 -27.91 -19.24 -12.15
N PHE A 127 -27.80 -20.14 -11.17
CA PHE A 127 -27.60 -19.78 -9.77
C PHE A 127 -26.28 -19.03 -9.57
N ASN A 128 -25.19 -19.54 -10.13
CA ASN A 128 -23.88 -18.90 -10.07
C ASN A 128 -23.90 -17.51 -10.74
N ALA A 129 -24.61 -17.35 -11.84
CA ALA A 129 -24.76 -16.06 -12.53
C ALA A 129 -25.50 -15.03 -11.66
N ILE A 130 -26.61 -15.44 -11.01
CA ILE A 130 -27.36 -14.58 -10.10
C ILE A 130 -26.51 -14.20 -8.87
N THR A 131 -25.84 -15.18 -8.27
CA THR A 131 -24.99 -14.99 -7.10
C THR A 131 -23.82 -14.06 -7.43
N ARG A 132 -23.18 -14.27 -8.59
CA ARG A 132 -22.13 -13.39 -9.09
C ARG A 132 -22.63 -11.96 -9.26
N ALA A 133 -23.76 -11.76 -9.94
CA ALA A 133 -24.33 -10.43 -10.16
C ALA A 133 -24.66 -9.74 -8.84
N TYR A 134 -25.20 -10.45 -7.85
CA TYR A 134 -25.50 -9.92 -6.53
C TYR A 134 -24.24 -9.41 -5.81
N TYR A 135 -23.19 -10.23 -5.72
CA TYR A 135 -21.94 -9.83 -5.05
C TYR A 135 -21.16 -8.77 -5.82
N MET A 136 -21.14 -8.80 -7.16
CA MET A 136 -20.53 -7.77 -7.97
C MET A 136 -21.23 -6.42 -7.80
N ASN A 137 -22.55 -6.42 -7.73
CA ASN A 137 -23.30 -5.19 -7.45
C ASN A 137 -23.01 -4.68 -6.02
N ALA A 138 -22.95 -5.57 -5.03
CA ALA A 138 -22.62 -5.20 -3.66
C ALA A 138 -21.16 -4.66 -3.51
N ALA A 139 -20.26 -5.07 -4.38
CA ALA A 139 -18.89 -4.55 -4.44
C ALA A 139 -18.83 -3.18 -5.13
N ALA A 140 -19.57 -2.99 -6.22
CA ALA A 140 -19.58 -1.77 -7.00
C ALA A 140 -20.37 -0.64 -6.34
N THR A 141 -21.50 -0.97 -5.71
CA THR A 141 -22.39 -0.01 -5.07
C THR A 141 -22.53 -0.27 -3.58
N GLN A 142 -23.45 -1.14 -3.20
CA GLN A 142 -23.68 -1.57 -1.81
C GLN A 142 -24.61 -2.78 -1.77
N PHE A 143 -24.62 -3.48 -0.62
CA PHE A 143 -25.68 -4.45 -0.36
C PHE A 143 -27.05 -3.77 -0.22
N PRO A 144 -28.14 -4.46 -0.59
CA PRO A 144 -29.49 -3.98 -0.27
C PRO A 144 -29.61 -3.75 1.23
N LEU A 145 -30.02 -2.56 1.64
CA LEU A 145 -30.19 -2.21 3.04
C LEU A 145 -31.57 -2.65 3.54
N PRO A 146 -31.67 -3.26 4.73
CA PRO A 146 -32.94 -3.42 5.42
C PRO A 146 -33.62 -2.07 5.69
N GLU A 147 -34.94 -2.07 5.76
CA GLU A 147 -35.70 -0.85 6.10
C GLU A 147 -35.22 -0.25 7.43
N GLY A 148 -34.88 1.04 7.42
CA GLY A 148 -34.40 1.77 8.60
C GLY A 148 -32.87 1.76 8.82
N MET A 149 -32.08 1.08 8.00
CA MET A 149 -30.63 1.19 8.03
C MET A 149 -30.13 2.22 7.00
N ASN A 150 -29.28 3.15 7.47
CA ASN A 150 -28.67 4.18 6.62
C ASN A 150 -27.18 3.95 6.36
N LEU A 151 -26.60 2.82 6.85
CA LEU A 151 -25.17 2.55 6.68
C LEU A 151 -24.94 1.76 5.38
N PRO A 152 -24.27 2.34 4.37
CA PRO A 152 -23.97 1.63 3.13
C PRO A 152 -22.93 0.54 3.42
N LEU A 153 -23.34 -0.73 3.31
CA LEU A 153 -22.44 -1.88 3.40
C LEU A 153 -21.99 -2.27 2.00
N THR A 154 -20.69 -2.18 1.75
CA THR A 154 -20.09 -2.62 0.49
C THR A 154 -19.24 -3.87 0.71
N LEU A 155 -19.15 -4.72 -0.31
CA LEU A 155 -18.26 -5.88 -0.26
C LEU A 155 -16.82 -5.42 -0.46
N ARG A 156 -15.94 -5.75 0.48
CA ARG A 156 -14.52 -5.41 0.46
C ARG A 156 -13.66 -6.61 0.82
N HIS A 157 -12.45 -6.64 0.29
CA HIS A 157 -11.43 -7.59 0.66
C HIS A 157 -10.45 -6.95 1.64
N TYR A 158 -10.43 -7.44 2.86
CA TYR A 158 -9.51 -6.97 3.89
C TYR A 158 -8.24 -7.80 3.86
N ARG A 159 -7.11 -7.09 3.79
CA ARG A 159 -5.76 -7.68 3.81
C ARG A 159 -4.95 -7.02 4.91
N VAL A 160 -4.12 -7.79 5.58
CA VAL A 160 -3.22 -7.27 6.62
C VAL A 160 -1.79 -7.53 6.20
N PHE A 161 -1.00 -6.47 6.17
CA PHE A 161 0.43 -6.56 5.89
C PHE A 161 1.23 -6.09 7.07
N ILE A 162 2.36 -6.73 7.28
CA ILE A 162 3.34 -6.38 8.30
C ILE A 162 4.62 -6.06 7.59
N SER A 163 5.16 -4.86 7.79
CA SER A 163 6.41 -4.42 7.18
C SER A 163 7.38 -3.88 8.21
N TYR A 164 8.64 -4.10 7.94
CA TYR A 164 9.75 -3.61 8.75
C TYR A 164 10.92 -3.28 7.83
N CYS A 165 11.52 -2.10 8.02
CA CYS A 165 12.68 -1.65 7.26
C CYS A 165 13.72 -1.06 8.21
N SER A 166 14.93 -1.59 8.17
CA SER A 166 16.07 -1.09 8.95
C SER A 166 17.04 -0.34 8.06
N PRO A 167 17.67 0.74 8.55
CA PRO A 167 18.73 1.42 7.82
C PRO A 167 19.89 0.49 7.55
N SER A 168 20.23 0.30 6.27
CA SER A 168 21.38 -0.50 5.84
C SER A 168 21.93 0.05 4.52
N LYS A 169 22.88 0.97 4.62
CA LYS A 169 23.51 1.57 3.44
C LYS A 169 24.38 0.60 2.65
N LYS A 170 25.06 -0.31 3.35
CA LYS A 170 26.01 -1.26 2.73
C LYS A 170 25.39 -2.60 2.34
N LYS A 171 24.25 -2.93 2.94
CA LYS A 171 23.55 -4.22 2.72
C LYS A 171 24.53 -5.41 2.83
N SER A 172 25.30 -5.43 3.91
CA SER A 172 26.32 -6.45 4.14
C SER A 172 25.70 -7.82 4.36
N ARG A 173 26.47 -8.89 4.16
CA ARG A 173 25.99 -10.25 4.43
C ARG A 173 25.58 -10.45 5.90
N ALA A 174 26.23 -9.75 6.83
CA ALA A 174 25.87 -9.78 8.25
C ALA A 174 24.49 -9.13 8.48
N ASP A 175 24.24 -7.96 7.86
CA ASP A 175 22.94 -7.28 7.95
C ASP A 175 21.81 -8.15 7.38
N ILE A 176 22.06 -8.84 6.26
CA ILE A 176 21.10 -9.76 5.63
C ILE A 176 20.76 -10.90 6.59
N LEU A 177 21.75 -11.56 7.18
CA LEU A 177 21.55 -12.67 8.12
C LEU A 177 20.80 -12.22 9.39
N GLU A 178 21.10 -11.01 9.90
CA GLU A 178 20.39 -10.44 11.04
C GLU A 178 18.92 -10.22 10.72
N MET A 179 18.63 -9.65 9.54
CA MET A 179 17.25 -9.41 9.10
C MET A 179 16.50 -10.73 8.84
N GLU A 180 17.11 -11.72 8.22
CA GLU A 180 16.51 -13.05 8.05
C GLU A 180 16.15 -13.70 9.39
N ASN A 181 17.03 -13.58 10.39
CA ASN A 181 16.74 -14.09 11.74
C ASN A 181 15.58 -13.34 12.38
N LEU A 182 15.50 -12.01 12.21
CA LEU A 182 14.39 -11.21 12.70
C LEU A 182 13.07 -11.65 12.06
N VAL A 183 13.03 -11.87 10.74
CA VAL A 183 11.85 -12.39 10.02
C VAL A 183 11.40 -13.73 10.63
N LYS A 184 12.34 -14.66 10.87
CA LYS A 184 12.03 -15.97 11.45
C LYS A 184 11.43 -15.84 12.86
N ILE A 185 11.99 -14.94 13.70
CA ILE A 185 11.51 -14.69 15.06
C ILE A 185 10.10 -14.10 15.02
N ILE A 186 9.86 -13.10 14.18
CA ILE A 186 8.54 -12.47 14.05
C ILE A 186 7.50 -13.48 13.56
N ARG A 187 7.82 -14.25 12.51
CA ARG A 187 6.90 -15.27 11.99
C ARG A 187 6.57 -16.34 13.04
N ALA A 188 7.57 -16.82 13.78
CA ALA A 188 7.36 -17.78 14.86
C ALA A 188 6.48 -17.20 15.99
N SER A 189 6.68 -15.95 16.35
CA SER A 189 5.87 -15.28 17.36
C SER A 189 4.41 -15.09 16.91
N LEU A 190 4.20 -14.68 15.65
CA LEU A 190 2.87 -14.55 15.07
C LEU A 190 2.16 -15.92 14.97
N GLN A 191 2.89 -16.95 14.58
CA GLN A 191 2.35 -18.31 14.55
C GLN A 191 1.97 -18.80 15.95
N GLY A 192 2.76 -18.46 16.98
CA GLY A 192 2.42 -18.72 18.38
C GLY A 192 1.15 -18.01 18.84
N ALA A 193 0.84 -16.87 18.25
CA ALA A 193 -0.42 -16.14 18.40
C ALA A 193 -1.54 -16.61 17.43
N SER A 194 -1.38 -17.75 16.79
CA SER A 194 -2.32 -18.31 15.79
C SER A 194 -2.51 -17.46 14.53
N ILE A 195 -1.59 -16.53 14.25
CA ILE A 195 -1.60 -15.69 13.06
C ILE A 195 -0.70 -16.31 12.00
N THR A 196 -1.31 -16.84 10.94
CA THR A 196 -0.60 -17.39 9.80
C THR A 196 -0.09 -16.26 8.90
N THR A 197 1.18 -16.34 8.49
CA THR A 197 1.80 -15.35 7.62
C THR A 197 2.46 -15.98 6.42
N GLN A 198 2.43 -15.27 5.29
CA GLN A 198 3.23 -15.58 4.11
C GLN A 198 4.15 -14.42 3.75
N THR A 199 5.29 -14.73 3.18
CA THR A 199 6.22 -13.71 2.68
C THR A 199 5.67 -13.11 1.40
N VAL A 200 5.68 -11.80 1.31
CA VAL A 200 5.36 -11.07 0.08
C VAL A 200 6.63 -11.06 -0.77
N ASP A 201 6.58 -11.67 -1.94
CA ASP A 201 7.67 -11.64 -2.92
C ASP A 201 7.59 -10.40 -3.83
N ALA A 202 8.53 -10.26 -4.76
CA ALA A 202 8.57 -9.12 -5.67
C ALA A 202 7.33 -9.01 -6.54
N GLN A 203 6.80 -10.14 -7.04
CA GLN A 203 5.60 -10.16 -7.87
C GLN A 203 4.36 -9.69 -7.09
N ALA A 204 4.14 -10.27 -5.91
CA ALA A 204 3.04 -9.87 -5.04
C ALA A 204 3.18 -8.41 -4.58
N PHE A 205 4.41 -7.95 -4.34
CA PHE A 205 4.69 -6.58 -3.94
C PHE A 205 4.29 -5.57 -5.01
N ILE A 206 4.70 -5.75 -6.27
CA ILE A 206 4.34 -4.84 -7.36
C ILE A 206 2.83 -4.85 -7.63
N ASP A 207 2.15 -5.98 -7.44
CA ASP A 207 0.70 -6.08 -7.55
C ASP A 207 0.01 -5.31 -6.42
N ILE A 208 0.44 -5.48 -5.16
CA ILE A 208 -0.13 -4.81 -3.99
C ILE A 208 0.10 -3.29 -4.05
N VAL A 209 1.35 -2.87 -4.22
CA VAL A 209 1.69 -1.44 -4.27
C VAL A 209 1.09 -0.79 -5.53
N GLY A 210 1.09 -1.52 -6.62
CA GLY A 210 0.46 -1.07 -7.85
C GLY A 210 -1.05 -0.90 -7.72
N GLU A 211 -1.76 -1.75 -6.97
CA GLU A 211 -3.18 -1.57 -6.63
C GLU A 211 -3.42 -0.28 -5.84
N MET A 212 -2.53 0.00 -4.87
CA MET A 212 -2.62 1.19 -4.03
C MET A 212 -2.42 2.49 -4.82
N ILE A 213 -1.44 2.50 -5.72
CA ILE A 213 -1.04 3.70 -6.46
C ILE A 213 -1.94 3.94 -7.67
N ASN A 214 -2.15 2.92 -8.50
CA ASN A 214 -2.90 3.05 -9.76
C ASN A 214 -4.38 2.71 -9.55
N HIS A 215 -4.99 3.34 -8.55
CA HIS A 215 -6.36 3.07 -8.20
C HIS A 215 -7.32 3.36 -9.37
N ASN A 216 -8.10 2.36 -9.75
CA ASN A 216 -9.19 2.48 -10.72
C ASN A 216 -10.53 2.25 -10.01
N PRO A 217 -11.35 3.30 -9.83
CA PRO A 217 -12.62 3.20 -9.10
C PRO A 217 -13.65 2.31 -9.79
N ASP A 218 -13.52 2.09 -11.09
CA ASP A 218 -14.48 1.31 -11.88
C ASP A 218 -14.12 -0.19 -11.97
N SER A 219 -12.93 -0.59 -11.50
CA SER A 219 -12.49 -1.97 -11.56
C SER A 219 -12.77 -2.73 -10.27
N LEU A 220 -13.29 -3.96 -10.41
CA LEU A 220 -13.43 -4.92 -9.32
C LEU A 220 -12.40 -6.07 -9.41
N TYR A 221 -11.59 -6.07 -10.45
CA TYR A 221 -10.57 -7.09 -10.70
C TYR A 221 -9.16 -6.52 -10.57
N PRO A 222 -8.24 -7.22 -9.91
CA PRO A 222 -6.86 -6.80 -9.82
C PRO A 222 -6.19 -6.85 -11.20
N LYS A 223 -5.44 -5.82 -11.53
CA LYS A 223 -4.57 -5.82 -12.71
C LYS A 223 -3.26 -6.48 -12.32
N ARG A 224 -3.02 -7.69 -12.81
CA ARG A 224 -1.75 -8.38 -12.59
C ARG A 224 -0.67 -7.77 -13.47
N ARG A 225 0.46 -7.44 -12.86
CA ARG A 225 1.66 -6.98 -13.55
C ARG A 225 2.61 -8.14 -13.71
N GLN A 226 3.37 -8.12 -14.78
CA GLN A 226 4.44 -9.10 -14.97
C GLN A 226 5.73 -8.50 -14.40
N LEU A 227 6.36 -9.19 -13.47
CA LEU A 227 7.64 -8.78 -12.90
C LEU A 227 8.74 -8.85 -13.98
N ASP A 228 9.43 -7.74 -14.18
CA ASP A 228 10.66 -7.66 -14.95
C ASP A 228 11.86 -7.71 -13.98
N PRO A 229 12.67 -8.80 -13.98
CA PRO A 229 13.80 -8.94 -13.08
C PRO A 229 14.97 -7.98 -13.39
N TYR A 230 14.93 -7.26 -14.50
CA TYR A 230 15.98 -6.32 -14.93
C TYR A 230 15.65 -4.86 -14.65
N SER A 231 14.46 -4.58 -14.13
CA SER A 231 14.00 -3.24 -13.82
C SER A 231 13.76 -3.08 -12.31
N ASP A 232 14.09 -1.90 -11.78
CA ASP A 232 13.83 -1.59 -10.37
C ASP A 232 12.34 -1.67 -10.05
N LEU A 233 11.98 -2.14 -8.85
CA LEU A 233 10.60 -2.35 -8.42
C LEU A 233 9.77 -1.08 -8.43
N ASN A 234 10.36 0.07 -8.13
CA ASN A 234 9.66 1.35 -8.10
C ASN A 234 9.07 1.74 -9.46
N TYR A 235 9.76 1.42 -10.57
CA TYR A 235 9.23 1.70 -11.90
C TYR A 235 8.08 0.77 -12.27
N GLN A 236 8.09 -0.45 -11.75
CA GLN A 236 7.06 -1.45 -12.03
C GLN A 236 5.77 -1.24 -11.23
N CYS A 237 5.84 -0.51 -10.10
CA CYS A 237 4.66 -0.21 -9.29
C CYS A 237 3.76 0.87 -9.90
N VAL A 238 4.27 1.73 -10.76
CA VAL A 238 3.55 2.89 -11.31
C VAL A 238 3.29 2.66 -12.79
N GLU A 239 2.06 2.88 -13.25
CA GLU A 239 1.71 2.79 -14.67
C GLU A 239 2.15 4.04 -15.43
N ASP A 240 2.52 3.88 -16.71
CA ASP A 240 2.94 4.99 -17.58
C ASP A 240 1.85 6.05 -17.75
N SER A 241 0.59 5.63 -17.69
CA SER A 241 -0.58 6.51 -17.79
C SER A 241 -0.99 7.16 -16.46
N PHE A 242 -0.24 6.91 -15.37
CA PHE A 242 -0.53 7.45 -14.05
C PHE A 242 -0.37 8.97 -14.00
N ASP A 243 -1.38 9.65 -13.45
CA ASP A 243 -1.40 11.09 -13.24
C ASP A 243 -1.61 11.40 -11.75
N LEU A 244 -0.71 12.18 -11.17
CA LEU A 244 -0.76 12.61 -9.79
C LEU A 244 -0.84 14.13 -9.73
N LYS A 245 -1.92 14.66 -9.14
CA LYS A 245 -2.07 16.09 -8.86
C LYS A 245 -2.10 16.33 -7.36
N VAL A 246 -1.12 17.08 -6.88
CA VAL A 246 -1.03 17.47 -5.47
C VAL A 246 -1.85 18.74 -5.25
N ARG A 247 -2.76 18.71 -4.27
CA ARG A 247 -3.54 19.84 -3.80
C ARG A 247 -3.15 20.16 -2.35
N ALA A 248 -3.71 21.23 -1.80
CA ALA A 248 -3.38 21.66 -0.45
C ALA A 248 -3.76 20.64 0.64
N ASP A 249 -4.86 19.91 0.46
CA ASP A 249 -5.47 19.02 1.45
C ASP A 249 -5.75 17.60 0.94
N TYR A 250 -5.49 17.32 -0.32
CA TYR A 250 -5.70 16.01 -0.93
C TYR A 250 -4.80 15.79 -2.15
N LEU A 251 -4.70 14.52 -2.54
CA LEU A 251 -4.07 14.09 -3.78
C LEU A 251 -5.16 13.62 -4.74
N THR A 252 -5.04 13.97 -6.02
CA THR A 252 -5.85 13.36 -7.07
C THR A 252 -4.98 12.36 -7.81
N LEU A 253 -5.42 11.10 -7.80
CA LEU A 253 -4.79 9.97 -8.46
C LEU A 253 -5.67 9.54 -9.62
N GLY A 254 -5.08 9.14 -10.73
CA GLY A 254 -5.86 8.61 -11.84
C GLY A 254 -5.01 8.11 -12.98
N LEU A 255 -5.64 7.32 -13.84
CA LEU A 255 -5.08 6.88 -15.10
C LEU A 255 -5.65 7.76 -16.20
N ARG A 256 -4.79 8.32 -17.05
CA ARG A 256 -5.18 9.23 -18.14
C ARG A 256 -6.23 8.64 -19.06
N GLU A 257 -6.19 7.32 -19.25
CA GLU A 257 -7.06 6.59 -20.17
C GLU A 257 -8.54 6.56 -19.71
N ASN A 258 -8.78 6.64 -18.40
CA ASN A 258 -10.13 6.41 -17.86
C ASN A 258 -10.96 7.67 -17.67
N GLY A 259 -10.36 8.86 -17.78
CA GLY A 259 -11.05 10.15 -17.58
C GLY A 259 -11.62 10.37 -16.17
N ARG A 260 -11.54 9.38 -15.29
CA ARG A 260 -11.98 9.43 -13.89
C ARG A 260 -10.80 9.42 -12.97
N ASN A 261 -10.78 10.37 -12.05
CA ASN A 261 -9.73 10.51 -11.06
C ASN A 261 -10.26 10.08 -9.69
N SER A 262 -9.42 9.37 -8.94
CA SER A 262 -9.67 9.09 -7.54
C SER A 262 -9.05 10.18 -6.67
N THR A 263 -9.71 10.51 -5.58
CA THR A 263 -9.18 11.46 -4.59
C THR A 263 -8.68 10.69 -3.38
N ALA A 264 -7.40 10.85 -3.05
CA ALA A 264 -6.81 10.29 -1.85
C ALA A 264 -6.57 11.39 -0.81
N ARG A 265 -6.99 11.15 0.43
CA ARG A 265 -6.71 12.02 1.58
C ARG A 265 -5.83 11.26 2.56
N ILE A 266 -4.81 11.94 3.06
CA ILE A 266 -3.94 11.42 4.09
C ILE A 266 -4.37 12.02 5.42
N LEU A 267 -4.83 11.17 6.34
CA LEU A 267 -5.18 11.54 7.69
C LEU A 267 -4.10 11.03 8.63
N ASN A 268 -3.37 11.95 9.27
CA ASN A 268 -2.37 11.61 10.27
C ASN A 268 -2.92 11.84 11.67
N PHE A 269 -2.88 10.79 12.48
CA PHE A 269 -3.22 10.85 13.89
C PHE A 269 -1.92 10.73 14.70
N HIS A 270 -1.55 11.81 15.42
CA HIS A 270 -0.45 11.77 16.36
C HIS A 270 -0.98 11.36 17.75
N LEU A 271 -0.47 10.25 18.26
CA LEU A 271 -0.70 9.86 19.63
C LEU A 271 0.01 10.85 20.55
N ALA A 272 -0.74 11.53 21.41
CA ALA A 272 -0.18 12.28 22.52
C ALA A 272 0.57 11.31 23.47
N ARG A 273 1.56 11.83 24.20
CA ARG A 273 2.61 11.15 24.97
C ARG A 273 2.22 10.04 25.95
N ASN A 274 0.94 9.75 26.15
CA ASN A 274 0.45 8.65 26.98
C ASN A 274 -0.49 7.75 26.17
N PRO A 275 0.02 6.64 25.63
CA PRO A 275 -0.83 5.66 24.98
C PRO A 275 -1.46 4.75 26.06
N GLU A 276 -2.42 5.24 26.81
CA GLU A 276 -3.33 4.33 27.50
C GLU A 276 -4.24 3.67 26.46
N ILE A 277 -4.48 2.38 26.65
CA ILE A 277 -5.33 1.53 25.79
C ILE A 277 -6.75 2.09 25.61
N ALA A 278 -7.21 2.97 26.46
CA ALA A 278 -8.40 3.82 26.28
C ALA A 278 -8.48 4.53 24.91
N PHE A 279 -7.34 4.70 24.26
CA PHE A 279 -7.26 5.32 22.94
C PHE A 279 -7.85 4.48 21.81
N LEU A 280 -7.74 3.16 21.84
CA LEU A 280 -8.37 2.30 20.84
C LEU A 280 -9.91 2.37 20.90
N TRP A 281 -10.47 2.56 22.08
CA TRP A 281 -11.91 2.78 22.27
C TRP A 281 -12.33 4.18 21.84
N ASN A 282 -11.54 5.21 22.16
CA ASN A 282 -11.78 6.57 21.66
C ASN A 282 -11.60 6.68 20.14
N MET A 283 -10.74 5.87 19.52
CA MET A 283 -10.73 5.76 18.07
C MET A 283 -12.03 5.16 17.52
N ALA A 284 -12.61 4.15 18.19
CA ALA A 284 -13.89 3.59 17.74
C ALA A 284 -15.03 4.62 17.85
N ASP A 285 -15.07 5.40 18.94
CA ASP A 285 -16.07 6.47 19.10
C ASP A 285 -15.80 7.69 18.21
N ASN A 286 -14.56 8.07 18.01
CA ASN A 286 -14.18 9.12 17.07
C ASN A 286 -14.22 8.65 15.61
N TYR A 287 -14.10 7.35 15.35
CA TYR A 287 -14.29 6.76 14.03
C TYR A 287 -15.75 6.90 13.59
N SER A 288 -16.73 6.82 14.49
CA SER A 288 -18.12 7.08 14.18
C SER A 288 -18.38 8.56 13.82
N ASN A 289 -17.55 9.48 14.33
CA ASN A 289 -17.61 10.92 14.02
C ASN A 289 -16.71 11.34 12.84
N LEU A 290 -15.63 10.60 12.56
CA LEU A 290 -14.77 10.76 11.38
C LEU A 290 -15.30 10.03 10.16
N LEU A 291 -16.08 8.99 10.35
CA LEU A 291 -16.94 8.36 9.36
C LEU A 291 -18.25 9.16 9.29
N ASN A 292 -18.12 10.48 9.10
CA ASN A 292 -19.23 11.26 8.56
C ASN A 292 -19.84 10.44 7.42
N PRO A 293 -21.18 10.26 7.35
CA PRO A 293 -21.84 9.45 6.31
C PRO A 293 -21.48 9.86 4.88
N GLU A 294 -20.88 11.02 4.67
CA GLU A 294 -20.28 11.45 3.41
C GLU A 294 -18.90 10.83 3.11
N LEU A 295 -18.15 10.37 4.12
CA LEU A 295 -16.97 9.51 4.00
C LEU A 295 -17.43 8.06 4.15
N SER A 296 -18.19 7.60 3.19
CA SER A 296 -18.76 6.25 3.23
C SER A 296 -17.67 5.20 3.41
N ILE A 297 -17.88 4.25 4.31
CA ILE A 297 -17.16 2.98 4.44
C ILE A 297 -17.03 2.24 3.09
N SER A 298 -17.67 2.77 2.06
CA SER A 298 -17.60 2.32 0.68
C SER A 298 -16.26 2.59 -0.01
N CYS A 299 -15.45 3.55 0.46
CA CYS A 299 -14.16 3.84 -0.16
C CYS A 299 -13.10 2.81 0.25
N PRO A 300 -12.25 2.37 -0.68
CA PRO A 300 -11.03 1.64 -0.33
C PRO A 300 -10.16 2.51 0.60
N PHE A 301 -9.57 1.89 1.61
CA PHE A 301 -8.67 2.60 2.52
C PHE A 301 -7.48 1.74 2.94
N ILE A 302 -6.43 2.41 3.37
CA ILE A 302 -5.27 1.79 4.01
C ILE A 302 -5.07 2.50 5.34
N LEU A 303 -5.17 1.73 6.41
CA LEU A 303 -4.83 2.16 7.76
C LEU A 303 -3.46 1.60 8.10
N THR A 304 -2.52 2.47 8.45
CA THR A 304 -1.19 2.07 8.88
C THR A 304 -0.98 2.43 10.33
N LEU A 305 -0.70 1.42 11.16
CA LEU A 305 -0.22 1.58 12.53
C LEU A 305 1.31 1.45 12.50
N THR A 306 2.01 2.50 12.93
CA THR A 306 3.47 2.51 13.05
C THR A 306 3.86 2.47 14.51
N LEU A 307 4.63 1.45 14.89
CA LEU A 307 5.22 1.26 16.23
C LEU A 307 6.72 1.58 16.13
N VAL A 308 7.25 2.43 17.03
CA VAL A 308 8.66 2.87 17.04
C VAL A 308 9.32 2.56 18.35
#